data_814fcdf6fa36d5ae3716a9aee19190ac
#
_entry.id   814fcdf6fa36d5ae3716a9aee19190ac
#
_cell.length_a   1.000
_cell.length_b   1.000
_cell.length_c   1.000
_cell.angle_alpha   90.00
_cell.angle_beta   90.00
_cell.angle_gamma   90.00
#
_symmetry.space_group_name_H-M   'P 1'
#
loop_
_entity.id
_entity.type
_entity.pdbx_description
1 polymer ?
#
loop_
_entity_poly.entity_id
_entity_poly.type
_entity_poly.pdbx_seq_one_letter_code
_entity_poly.pdbx_strand_id
1 'polypeptide(L)'
;MCVLFSAGATGVETYNPDVKVVIHVESPHKGTMVTWAENLQNNNVDYDILATSYYPYWHGTLDNLKQQFETVKNTYHKDVMVAETSYAYSLEDSDGHANTVRVGNNDNGADTTEPFTEQGQATAIRNLINTVNEAGGLGVYYWEPAWLTVGNTKGLTGDAYDAQVKENQ
;
A
#
# COMPACT_ATOMS: atom_id res chain seq x y z
N MET A 1 -6.95 5.01 19.80
CA MET A 1 -7.15 4.81 18.34
C MET A 1 -8.52 4.22 18.05
N CYS A 2 -8.91 3.05 18.63
CA CYS A 2 -10.21 2.41 18.34
C CYS A 2 -11.45 3.31 18.59
N VAL A 3 -11.43 4.16 19.60
CA VAL A 3 -12.53 5.14 19.84
C VAL A 3 -12.73 6.09 18.65
N LEU A 4 -11.64 6.52 17.99
CA LEU A 4 -11.72 7.38 16.81
C LEU A 4 -12.26 6.59 15.60
N PHE A 5 -11.84 5.36 15.43
CA PHE A 5 -12.37 4.50 14.38
C PHE A 5 -13.86 4.24 14.56
N SER A 6 -14.30 3.91 15.79
CA SER A 6 -15.73 3.74 16.09
C SER A 6 -16.55 5.01 15.79
N ALA A 7 -16.04 6.17 16.19
CA ALA A 7 -16.73 7.43 15.91
C ALA A 7 -16.83 7.72 14.41
N GLY A 8 -15.76 7.43 13.66
CA GLY A 8 -15.74 7.57 12.20
C GLY A 8 -16.72 6.62 11.51
N ALA A 9 -16.70 5.34 11.87
CA ALA A 9 -17.63 4.33 11.35
C ALA A 9 -19.08 4.71 11.62
N THR A 10 -19.42 5.06 12.87
CA THR A 10 -20.76 5.51 13.22
C THR A 10 -21.19 6.74 12.41
N GLY A 11 -20.27 7.68 12.13
CA GLY A 11 -20.56 8.86 11.31
C GLY A 11 -20.92 8.46 9.87
N VAL A 12 -20.17 7.54 9.26
CA VAL A 12 -20.45 7.04 7.90
C VAL A 12 -21.80 6.33 7.86
N GLU A 13 -22.04 5.38 8.75
CA GLU A 13 -23.27 4.59 8.80
C GLU A 13 -24.52 5.45 9.06
N THR A 14 -24.39 6.47 9.92
CA THR A 14 -25.47 7.41 10.19
C THR A 14 -25.87 8.21 8.95
N TYR A 15 -24.88 8.57 8.13
CA TYR A 15 -25.12 9.33 6.91
C TYR A 15 -25.61 8.44 5.76
N ASN A 16 -24.97 7.31 5.54
CA ASN A 16 -25.33 6.34 4.50
C ASN A 16 -24.90 4.92 4.90
N PRO A 17 -25.83 4.08 5.33
CA PRO A 17 -25.53 2.71 5.79
C PRO A 17 -25.11 1.76 4.66
N ASP A 18 -25.26 2.14 3.40
CA ASP A 18 -24.85 1.32 2.25
C ASP A 18 -23.36 1.51 1.89
N VAL A 19 -22.69 2.50 2.49
CA VAL A 19 -21.27 2.77 2.25
C VAL A 19 -20.42 1.87 3.12
N LYS A 20 -19.45 1.19 2.50
CA LYS A 20 -18.53 0.33 3.20
C LYS A 20 -17.44 1.11 3.94
N VAL A 21 -17.22 0.74 5.20
CA VAL A 21 -16.16 1.31 6.03
C VAL A 21 -14.89 0.47 5.86
N VAL A 22 -13.82 1.13 5.41
CA VAL A 22 -12.49 0.53 5.26
C VAL A 22 -11.57 1.07 6.35
N ILE A 23 -10.96 0.19 7.13
CA ILE A 23 -9.84 0.55 8.01
C ILE A 23 -8.55 0.12 7.34
N HIS A 24 -7.67 1.10 7.13
CA HIS A 24 -6.39 0.91 6.48
C HIS A 24 -5.26 0.90 7.51
N VAL A 25 -4.48 -0.16 7.54
CA VAL A 25 -3.28 -0.32 8.37
C VAL A 25 -2.04 -0.33 7.49
N GLU A 26 -0.94 0.21 8.03
CA GLU A 26 0.28 0.47 7.25
C GLU A 26 0.87 -0.79 6.61
N SER A 27 0.93 -1.92 7.34
CA SER A 27 1.74 -3.06 6.91
C SER A 27 1.20 -4.39 7.40
N PRO A 28 1.26 -5.47 6.59
CA PRO A 28 0.99 -6.84 7.03
C PRO A 28 2.20 -7.49 7.71
N HIS A 29 3.37 -6.82 7.75
CA HIS A 29 4.61 -7.40 8.22
C HIS A 29 4.52 -7.85 9.69
N LYS A 30 5.14 -8.98 10.04
CA LYS A 30 5.19 -9.56 11.39
C LYS A 30 3.81 -9.73 12.07
N GLY A 31 2.76 -9.98 11.30
CA GLY A 31 1.42 -10.21 11.87
C GLY A 31 0.67 -8.95 12.30
N THR A 32 1.14 -7.78 11.90
CA THR A 32 0.55 -6.49 12.31
C THR A 32 -0.92 -6.38 11.90
N MET A 33 -1.29 -6.87 10.72
CA MET A 33 -2.67 -6.82 10.24
C MET A 33 -3.60 -7.68 11.10
N VAL A 34 -3.19 -8.89 11.47
CA VAL A 34 -3.94 -9.78 12.39
C VAL A 34 -4.06 -9.15 13.77
N THR A 35 -2.98 -8.57 14.28
CA THR A 35 -3.00 -7.84 15.56
C THR A 35 -3.99 -6.67 15.56
N TRP A 36 -4.08 -5.94 14.44
CA TRP A 36 -5.09 -4.89 14.29
C TRP A 36 -6.51 -5.44 14.24
N ALA A 37 -6.75 -6.52 13.49
CA ALA A 37 -8.06 -7.16 13.44
C ALA A 37 -8.53 -7.59 14.86
N GLU A 38 -7.64 -8.20 15.63
CA GLU A 38 -7.91 -8.57 17.02
C GLU A 38 -8.24 -7.34 17.89
N ASN A 39 -7.43 -6.30 17.81
CA ASN A 39 -7.66 -5.07 18.58
C ASN A 39 -8.98 -4.38 18.22
N LEU A 40 -9.33 -4.34 16.94
CA LEU A 40 -10.59 -3.75 16.46
C LEU A 40 -11.78 -4.56 16.96
N GLN A 41 -11.71 -5.90 16.90
CA GLN A 41 -12.75 -6.78 17.42
C GLN A 41 -12.92 -6.62 18.92
N ASN A 42 -11.84 -6.64 19.70
CA ASN A 42 -11.86 -6.51 21.17
C ASN A 42 -12.42 -5.16 21.64
N ASN A 43 -12.39 -4.14 20.79
CA ASN A 43 -12.95 -2.81 21.07
C ASN A 43 -14.30 -2.57 20.37
N ASN A 44 -14.92 -3.60 19.80
CA ASN A 44 -16.20 -3.52 19.09
C ASN A 44 -16.25 -2.40 18.03
N VAL A 45 -15.17 -2.23 17.29
CA VAL A 45 -15.14 -1.28 16.17
C VAL A 45 -15.90 -1.90 14.99
N ASP A 46 -16.91 -1.22 14.51
CA ASP A 46 -17.64 -1.65 13.33
C ASP A 46 -16.92 -1.19 12.06
N TYR A 47 -16.69 -2.12 11.15
CA TYR A 47 -16.06 -1.88 9.84
C TYR A 47 -16.30 -3.09 8.93
N ASP A 48 -16.21 -2.90 7.64
CA ASP A 48 -16.44 -3.95 6.65
C ASP A 48 -15.15 -4.58 6.15
N ILE A 49 -14.13 -3.76 5.88
CA ILE A 49 -12.93 -4.15 5.17
C ILE A 49 -11.70 -3.75 5.98
N LEU A 50 -10.75 -4.68 6.16
CA LEU A 50 -9.43 -4.37 6.66
C LEU A 50 -8.45 -4.30 5.50
N ALA A 51 -7.94 -3.11 5.24
CA ALA A 51 -6.98 -2.85 4.17
C ALA A 51 -5.56 -2.69 4.71
N THR A 52 -4.58 -2.94 3.86
CA THR A 52 -3.17 -2.71 4.17
C THR A 52 -2.44 -2.08 3.00
N SER A 53 -1.37 -1.33 3.27
CA SER A 53 -0.34 -1.07 2.27
C SER A 53 0.52 -2.32 2.11
N TYR A 54 0.95 -2.61 0.87
CA TYR A 54 1.93 -3.64 0.60
C TYR A 54 2.98 -3.14 -0.36
N TYR A 55 4.14 -2.83 0.19
CA TYR A 55 5.32 -2.49 -0.58
C TYR A 55 6.36 -3.60 -0.39
N PRO A 56 6.72 -4.33 -1.44
CA PRO A 56 7.60 -5.50 -1.32
C PRO A 56 8.99 -5.18 -0.77
N TYR A 57 9.34 -3.92 -0.70
CA TYR A 57 10.61 -3.45 -0.13
C TYR A 57 10.69 -3.56 1.40
N TRP A 58 9.54 -3.44 2.10
CA TRP A 58 9.49 -3.32 3.57
C TRP A 58 8.45 -4.20 4.24
N HIS A 59 7.43 -4.64 3.51
CA HIS A 59 6.22 -5.20 4.11
C HIS A 59 6.20 -6.73 4.11
N GLY A 60 7.37 -7.36 3.95
CA GLY A 60 7.52 -8.81 3.96
C GLY A 60 7.15 -9.46 2.64
N THR A 61 6.99 -10.78 2.66
CA THR A 61 6.73 -11.60 1.47
C THR A 61 5.25 -11.66 1.10
N LEU A 62 4.96 -12.03 -0.15
CA LEU A 62 3.60 -12.32 -0.62
C LEU A 62 2.96 -13.47 0.16
N ASP A 63 3.74 -14.49 0.57
CA ASP A 63 3.24 -15.57 1.43
C ASP A 63 2.77 -15.06 2.79
N ASN A 64 3.51 -14.13 3.39
CA ASN A 64 3.07 -13.48 4.63
C ASN A 64 1.78 -12.68 4.42
N LEU A 65 1.68 -11.91 3.34
CA LEU A 65 0.46 -11.16 3.01
C LEU A 65 -0.74 -12.10 2.87
N LYS A 66 -0.58 -13.19 2.10
CA LYS A 66 -1.61 -14.21 1.91
C LYS A 66 -2.07 -14.79 3.24
N GLN A 67 -1.15 -15.21 4.09
CA GLN A 67 -1.46 -15.76 5.41
C GLN A 67 -2.22 -14.77 6.30
N GLN A 68 -1.82 -13.48 6.28
CA GLN A 68 -2.52 -12.43 7.03
C GLN A 68 -3.96 -12.26 6.53
N PHE A 69 -4.16 -12.21 5.22
CA PHE A 69 -5.47 -12.09 4.59
C PHE A 69 -6.38 -13.26 4.93
N GLU A 70 -5.89 -14.50 4.74
CA GLU A 70 -6.62 -15.71 5.09
C GLU A 70 -6.99 -15.75 6.58
N THR A 71 -6.09 -15.33 7.46
CA THR A 71 -6.36 -15.28 8.91
C THR A 71 -7.45 -14.26 9.24
N VAL A 72 -7.37 -13.05 8.67
CA VAL A 72 -8.38 -12.01 8.90
C VAL A 72 -9.75 -12.46 8.40
N LYS A 73 -9.83 -13.04 7.22
CA LYS A 73 -11.09 -13.54 6.66
C LYS A 73 -11.69 -14.67 7.47
N ASN A 74 -10.89 -15.67 7.83
CA ASN A 74 -11.38 -16.90 8.47
C ASN A 74 -11.68 -16.70 9.96
N THR A 75 -10.93 -15.85 10.65
CA THR A 75 -11.05 -15.66 12.10
C THR A 75 -11.93 -14.46 12.46
N TYR A 76 -11.79 -13.35 11.74
CA TYR A 76 -12.47 -12.09 12.07
C TYR A 76 -13.66 -11.80 11.14
N HIS A 77 -13.84 -12.60 10.08
CA HIS A 77 -14.94 -12.49 9.11
C HIS A 77 -15.03 -11.11 8.46
N LYS A 78 -13.87 -10.51 8.18
CA LYS A 78 -13.77 -9.22 7.49
C LYS A 78 -13.21 -9.40 6.09
N ASP A 79 -13.68 -8.59 5.17
CA ASP A 79 -13.05 -8.52 3.85
C ASP A 79 -11.68 -7.85 3.94
N VAL A 80 -10.81 -8.16 2.97
CA VAL A 80 -9.44 -7.66 2.94
C VAL A 80 -9.08 -7.11 1.56
N MET A 81 -8.17 -6.12 1.52
CA MET A 81 -7.65 -5.56 0.28
C MET A 81 -6.28 -4.92 0.48
N VAL A 82 -5.56 -4.73 -0.61
CA VAL A 82 -4.36 -3.88 -0.64
C VAL A 82 -4.76 -2.49 -1.09
N ALA A 83 -4.69 -1.51 -0.17
CA ALA A 83 -5.05 -0.12 -0.43
C ALA A 83 -3.93 0.69 -1.06
N GLU A 84 -2.69 0.25 -0.91
CA GLU A 84 -1.52 0.89 -1.51
C GLU A 84 -0.48 -0.14 -1.91
N THR A 85 0.05 -0.01 -3.11
CA THR A 85 1.26 -0.71 -3.56
C THR A 85 1.92 0.05 -4.68
N SER A 86 3.22 -0.15 -4.85
CA SER A 86 3.94 0.23 -6.06
C SER A 86 5.17 -0.67 -6.24
N TYR A 87 5.71 -0.67 -7.46
CA TYR A 87 6.97 -1.31 -7.76
C TYR A 87 7.79 -0.44 -8.72
N ALA A 88 9.05 -0.20 -8.40
CA ALA A 88 9.92 0.59 -9.25
C ALA A 88 10.31 -0.18 -10.53
N TYR A 89 10.29 0.49 -11.66
CA TYR A 89 10.82 -0.06 -12.93
C TYR A 89 12.27 0.33 -13.19
N SER A 90 12.81 1.28 -12.41
CA SER A 90 14.20 1.73 -12.47
C SER A 90 14.67 2.16 -11.08
N LEU A 91 15.97 2.08 -10.84
CA LEU A 91 16.62 2.64 -9.65
C LEU A 91 17.40 3.92 -9.96
N GLU A 92 17.26 4.45 -11.18
CA GLU A 92 17.88 5.70 -11.57
C GLU A 92 17.27 6.88 -10.81
N ASP A 93 18.14 7.77 -10.33
CA ASP A 93 17.75 9.02 -9.67
C ASP A 93 17.87 10.14 -10.70
N SER A 94 16.74 10.56 -11.26
CA SER A 94 16.68 11.47 -12.40
C SER A 94 16.34 12.92 -12.02
N ASP A 95 16.01 13.20 -10.75
CA ASP A 95 15.53 14.55 -10.34
C ASP A 95 16.36 15.21 -9.22
N GLY A 96 17.38 14.54 -8.69
CA GLY A 96 18.22 15.01 -7.59
C GLY A 96 17.55 14.96 -6.21
N HIS A 97 16.34 14.41 -6.09
CA HIS A 97 15.74 14.00 -4.83
C HIS A 97 16.00 12.51 -4.60
N ALA A 98 16.40 12.16 -3.39
CA ALA A 98 16.71 10.77 -3.07
C ALA A 98 15.48 9.87 -3.26
N ASN A 99 15.60 8.87 -4.13
CA ASN A 99 14.56 7.86 -4.32
C ASN A 99 14.29 7.10 -3.02
N THR A 100 13.04 6.82 -2.76
CA THR A 100 12.61 5.97 -1.63
C THR A 100 13.12 4.54 -1.82
N VAL A 101 13.07 4.03 -3.06
CA VAL A 101 13.60 2.72 -3.44
C VAL A 101 14.93 2.89 -4.17
N ARG A 102 15.98 2.28 -3.64
CA ARG A 102 17.35 2.36 -4.18
C ARG A 102 18.12 1.09 -3.86
N VAL A 103 19.27 0.91 -4.49
CA VAL A 103 20.17 -0.22 -4.23
C VAL A 103 20.48 -0.30 -2.72
N GLY A 104 20.28 -1.47 -2.11
CA GLY A 104 20.57 -1.72 -0.69
C GLY A 104 19.45 -1.42 0.30
N ASN A 105 18.28 -0.94 -0.16
CA ASN A 105 17.11 -0.71 0.70
C ASN A 105 16.21 -1.97 0.87
N ASN A 106 16.79 -3.15 0.88
CA ASN A 106 16.06 -4.40 1.06
C ASN A 106 15.97 -4.74 2.55
N ASP A 107 15.21 -3.96 3.30
CA ASP A 107 15.03 -4.20 4.72
C ASP A 107 13.82 -5.10 5.00
N ASN A 108 13.89 -5.85 6.11
CA ASN A 108 12.76 -6.57 6.71
C ASN A 108 12.12 -7.72 5.91
N GLY A 109 12.90 -8.49 5.14
CA GLY A 109 12.38 -9.64 4.40
C GLY A 109 11.62 -9.24 3.14
N ALA A 110 12.13 -8.22 2.47
CA ALA A 110 11.63 -7.72 1.21
C ALA A 110 11.52 -8.83 0.15
N ASP A 111 10.42 -8.83 -0.58
CA ASP A 111 10.18 -9.69 -1.74
C ASP A 111 10.47 -8.92 -3.03
N THR A 112 11.73 -8.54 -3.21
CA THR A 112 12.23 -7.84 -4.41
C THR A 112 12.93 -8.80 -5.36
N THR A 113 12.32 -9.94 -5.63
CA THR A 113 12.86 -10.98 -6.52
C THR A 113 12.76 -10.59 -7.99
N GLU A 114 11.81 -9.73 -8.35
CA GLU A 114 11.67 -9.25 -9.71
C GLU A 114 12.70 -8.14 -10.01
N PRO A 115 13.29 -8.11 -11.22
CA PRO A 115 14.23 -7.06 -11.59
C PRO A 115 13.55 -5.69 -11.69
N PHE A 116 14.29 -4.62 -11.41
CA PHE A 116 13.81 -3.24 -11.57
C PHE A 116 13.82 -2.84 -13.05
N THR A 117 12.83 -3.34 -13.78
CA THR A 117 12.57 -3.09 -15.19
C THR A 117 11.06 -2.96 -15.39
N GLU A 118 10.62 -2.44 -16.55
CA GLU A 118 9.20 -2.37 -16.89
C GLU A 118 8.51 -3.74 -16.81
N GLN A 119 9.18 -4.78 -17.31
CA GLN A 119 8.65 -6.14 -17.23
C GLN A 119 8.64 -6.67 -15.79
N GLY A 120 9.67 -6.38 -14.99
CA GLY A 120 9.74 -6.76 -13.59
C GLY A 120 8.65 -6.07 -12.77
N GLN A 121 8.41 -4.77 -12.98
CA GLN A 121 7.29 -4.04 -12.40
C GLN A 121 5.96 -4.74 -12.73
N ALA A 122 5.72 -5.03 -14.01
CA ALA A 122 4.49 -5.68 -14.45
C ALA A 122 4.32 -7.08 -13.82
N THR A 123 5.41 -7.82 -13.67
CA THR A 123 5.40 -9.16 -13.07
C THR A 123 5.13 -9.07 -11.57
N ALA A 124 5.80 -8.18 -10.83
CA ALA A 124 5.61 -7.97 -9.39
C ALA A 124 4.14 -7.61 -9.07
N ILE A 125 3.56 -6.67 -9.82
CA ILE A 125 2.15 -6.28 -9.62
C ILE A 125 1.20 -7.41 -9.97
N ARG A 126 1.46 -8.18 -11.02
CA ARG A 126 0.63 -9.36 -11.36
C ARG A 126 0.70 -10.43 -10.27
N ASN A 127 1.89 -10.71 -9.74
CA ASN A 127 2.07 -11.67 -8.65
C ASN A 127 1.29 -11.23 -7.40
N LEU A 128 1.35 -9.95 -7.05
CA LEU A 128 0.56 -9.38 -5.95
C LEU A 128 -0.94 -9.55 -6.18
N ILE A 129 -1.45 -9.16 -7.34
CA ILE A 129 -2.87 -9.29 -7.68
C ILE A 129 -3.32 -10.75 -7.59
N ASN A 130 -2.52 -11.69 -8.10
CA ASN A 130 -2.81 -13.12 -8.00
C ASN A 130 -2.85 -13.59 -6.55
N THR A 131 -1.88 -13.20 -5.73
CA THR A 131 -1.83 -13.54 -4.30
C THR A 131 -3.05 -13.02 -3.55
N VAL A 132 -3.44 -11.76 -3.80
CA VAL A 132 -4.64 -11.15 -3.20
C VAL A 132 -5.91 -11.89 -3.63
N ASN A 133 -6.03 -12.24 -4.91
CA ASN A 133 -7.16 -13.00 -5.43
C ASN A 133 -7.23 -14.41 -4.82
N GLU A 134 -6.13 -15.14 -4.74
CA GLU A 134 -6.06 -16.48 -4.13
C GLU A 134 -6.44 -16.45 -2.64
N ALA A 135 -6.07 -15.40 -1.90
CA ALA A 135 -6.48 -15.19 -0.51
C ALA A 135 -7.94 -14.73 -0.37
N GLY A 136 -8.66 -14.55 -1.49
CA GLY A 136 -10.03 -14.03 -1.49
C GLY A 136 -10.14 -12.55 -1.14
N GLY A 137 -9.10 -11.78 -1.37
CA GLY A 137 -9.12 -10.33 -1.22
C GLY A 137 -9.89 -9.62 -2.33
N LEU A 138 -10.36 -8.40 -2.06
CA LEU A 138 -11.21 -7.63 -2.97
C LEU A 138 -10.45 -7.00 -4.13
N GLY A 139 -9.18 -6.65 -3.93
CA GLY A 139 -8.39 -6.00 -4.97
C GLY A 139 -7.12 -5.30 -4.47
N VAL A 140 -6.48 -4.62 -5.41
CA VAL A 140 -5.21 -3.90 -5.21
C VAL A 140 -5.34 -2.52 -5.81
N TYR A 141 -4.92 -1.49 -5.07
CA TYR A 141 -4.80 -0.12 -5.56
C TYR A 141 -3.33 0.25 -5.73
N TYR A 142 -3.00 0.71 -6.93
CA TYR A 142 -1.65 1.19 -7.23
C TYR A 142 -1.50 2.63 -6.73
N TRP A 143 -0.46 2.88 -5.93
CA TRP A 143 -0.19 4.17 -5.32
C TRP A 143 0.56 5.08 -6.26
N GLU A 144 0.06 6.32 -6.44
CA GLU A 144 0.71 7.40 -7.18
C GLU A 144 1.21 7.00 -8.59
N PRO A 145 0.35 6.45 -9.47
CA PRO A 145 0.78 5.88 -10.75
C PRO A 145 1.21 6.92 -11.80
N ALA A 146 0.90 8.19 -11.57
CA ALA A 146 1.07 9.27 -12.53
C ALA A 146 2.21 10.24 -12.17
N TRP A 147 3.16 9.82 -11.33
CA TRP A 147 4.34 10.63 -11.05
C TRP A 147 5.25 10.71 -12.27
N LEU A 148 5.51 11.94 -12.71
CA LEU A 148 6.44 12.24 -13.80
C LEU A 148 7.70 12.86 -13.22
N THR A 149 8.85 12.46 -13.74
CA THR A 149 10.13 13.10 -13.43
C THR A 149 10.12 14.52 -13.99
N VAL A 150 10.36 15.50 -13.15
CA VAL A 150 10.41 16.93 -13.51
C VAL A 150 11.84 17.47 -13.64
N GLY A 151 12.81 16.59 -13.75
CA GLY A 151 14.24 16.93 -13.78
C GLY A 151 14.79 17.38 -12.43
N ASN A 152 16.03 17.88 -12.41
CA ASN A 152 16.67 18.31 -11.19
C ASN A 152 16.15 19.69 -10.76
N THR A 153 15.17 19.71 -9.88
CA THR A 153 14.56 20.93 -9.33
C THR A 153 15.17 21.36 -8.01
N LYS A 154 16.19 20.65 -7.50
CA LYS A 154 16.81 20.94 -6.20
C LYS A 154 17.40 22.35 -6.15
N GLY A 155 16.88 23.16 -5.24
CA GLY A 155 17.31 24.55 -5.04
C GLY A 155 16.70 25.55 -6.04
N LEU A 156 15.85 25.10 -6.96
CA LEU A 156 15.10 25.99 -7.86
C LEU A 156 13.85 26.52 -7.16
N THR A 157 13.50 27.79 -7.46
CA THR A 157 12.27 28.44 -6.97
C THR A 157 11.69 29.35 -8.05
N GLY A 158 10.38 29.62 -7.98
CA GLY A 158 9.69 30.54 -8.89
C GLY A 158 9.83 30.15 -10.35
N ASP A 159 10.11 31.13 -11.21
CA ASP A 159 10.16 30.96 -12.68
C ASP A 159 11.17 29.88 -13.12
N ALA A 160 12.27 29.69 -12.39
CA ALA A 160 13.27 28.67 -12.70
C ALA A 160 12.73 27.25 -12.44
N TYR A 161 11.97 27.07 -11.37
CA TYR A 161 11.27 25.81 -11.09
C TYR A 161 10.22 25.53 -12.18
N ASP A 162 9.38 26.52 -12.49
CA ASP A 162 8.32 26.37 -13.49
C ASP A 162 8.86 26.07 -14.89
N ALA A 163 10.00 26.68 -15.26
CA ALA A 163 10.67 26.40 -16.50
C ALA A 163 11.17 24.95 -16.59
N GLN A 164 11.81 24.45 -15.51
CA GLN A 164 12.33 23.09 -15.44
C GLN A 164 11.18 22.06 -15.48
N VAL A 165 10.07 22.31 -14.80
CA VAL A 165 8.89 21.46 -14.86
C VAL A 165 8.32 21.37 -16.28
N LYS A 166 8.21 22.51 -16.98
CA LYS A 166 7.69 22.55 -18.36
C LYS A 166 8.59 21.86 -19.38
N GLU A 167 9.90 21.88 -19.16
CA GLU A 167 10.87 21.25 -20.08
C GLU A 167 10.76 19.71 -20.03
N ASN A 168 10.27 19.16 -18.93
CA ASN A 168 10.21 17.70 -18.67
C ASN A 168 8.78 17.12 -18.75
N GLN A 169 7.80 17.90 -19.14
CA GLN A 169 6.42 17.47 -19.42
C GLN A 169 6.20 17.23 -20.91
#